data_abea60538bf4976ea9e54788a867807f
#
_entry.id   abea60538bf4976ea9e54788a867807f
#
_cell.length_a   1.000
_cell.length_b   1.000
_cell.length_c   1.000
_cell.angle_alpha   90.00
_cell.angle_beta   90.00
_cell.angle_gamma   90.00
#
_symmetry.space_group_name_H-M   'P 1'
#
loop_
_entity.id
_entity.type
_entity.pdbx_description
1 polymer ?
#
loop_
_entity_poly.entity_id
_entity_poly.type
_entity_poly.pdbx_seq_one_letter_code
_entity_poly.pdbx_strand_id
1 'polypeptide(L)'
;PEQLGMATTWDSEKVQAAGRATAEEVSTTGVHWTFSPVLCIARDTRWGRVGETFGEDPYLIGEMASSIVKGYQGGAKAGEPLAKDAILACAKHFAGYSETQGGRDASEADLSHRKLESWFLPPFERVAKEGCGTFMLGYESIEGVPVTFNKWLLSDKLRGAWNYQGTLITDWDNVGRSVWEQKVKSDYVQAAADAVKSGNDLVMTTPKFYEGAIE
;
A
#
# COMPACT_ATOMS: atom_id res chain seq x y z
N PRO A 1 -5.76 -17.39 -7.02
CA PRO A 1 -6.23 -16.62 -8.19
C PRO A 1 -5.80 -15.16 -8.10
N GLU A 2 -5.57 -14.52 -9.26
CA GLU A 2 -5.28 -13.09 -9.31
C GLU A 2 -6.49 -12.24 -8.90
N GLN A 3 -6.23 -11.05 -8.35
CA GLN A 3 -7.28 -10.18 -7.83
C GLN A 3 -8.29 -9.77 -8.91
N LEU A 4 -7.83 -9.48 -10.14
CA LEU A 4 -8.73 -9.13 -11.23
C LEU A 4 -9.71 -10.28 -11.55
N GLY A 5 -9.24 -11.52 -11.53
CA GLY A 5 -10.09 -12.71 -11.67
C GLY A 5 -11.06 -12.87 -10.51
N MET A 6 -10.66 -12.58 -9.28
CA MET A 6 -11.55 -12.58 -8.12
C MET A 6 -12.64 -11.50 -8.23
N ALA A 7 -12.29 -10.31 -8.71
CA ALA A 7 -13.24 -9.21 -8.87
C ALA A 7 -14.36 -9.54 -9.85
N THR A 8 -14.11 -10.34 -10.88
CA THR A 8 -15.14 -10.75 -11.86
C THR A 8 -16.27 -11.58 -11.27
N THR A 9 -16.07 -12.14 -10.09
CA THR A 9 -17.12 -12.91 -9.39
C THR A 9 -18.22 -12.03 -8.81
N TRP A 10 -17.93 -10.76 -8.52
CA TRP A 10 -18.80 -9.83 -7.79
C TRP A 10 -19.28 -10.39 -6.43
N ASP A 11 -18.51 -11.31 -5.86
CA ASP A 11 -18.85 -12.08 -4.66
C ASP A 11 -17.78 -11.88 -3.58
N SER A 12 -18.06 -10.96 -2.67
CA SER A 12 -17.16 -10.60 -1.59
C SER A 12 -16.94 -11.74 -0.58
N GLU A 13 -17.91 -12.63 -0.42
CA GLU A 13 -17.78 -13.80 0.48
C GLU A 13 -16.77 -14.80 -0.09
N LYS A 14 -16.81 -15.05 -1.40
CA LYS A 14 -15.81 -15.91 -2.05
C LYS A 14 -14.41 -15.32 -1.98
N VAL A 15 -14.29 -14.00 -2.12
CA VAL A 15 -12.99 -13.29 -1.97
C VAL A 15 -12.47 -13.43 -0.54
N GLN A 16 -13.34 -13.28 0.46
CA GLN A 16 -12.96 -13.53 1.86
C GLN A 16 -12.54 -14.98 2.10
N ALA A 17 -13.27 -15.95 1.57
CA ALA A 17 -12.93 -17.36 1.68
C ALA A 17 -11.59 -17.70 1.01
N ALA A 18 -11.30 -17.10 -0.15
CA ALA A 18 -10.00 -17.23 -0.81
C ALA A 18 -8.86 -16.66 0.05
N GLY A 19 -9.08 -15.50 0.67
CA GLY A 19 -8.13 -14.93 1.64
C GLY A 19 -7.91 -15.84 2.85
N ARG A 20 -8.98 -16.43 3.40
CA ARG A 20 -8.89 -17.35 4.52
C ARG A 20 -8.08 -18.60 4.17
N ALA A 21 -8.39 -19.26 3.05
CA ALA A 21 -7.65 -20.43 2.58
C ALA A 21 -6.17 -20.11 2.37
N THR A 22 -5.87 -18.96 1.76
CA THR A 22 -4.49 -18.48 1.59
C THR A 22 -3.77 -18.33 2.93
N ALA A 23 -4.41 -17.72 3.94
CA ALA A 23 -3.81 -17.53 5.25
C ALA A 23 -3.54 -18.86 5.97
N GLU A 24 -4.48 -19.80 5.91
CA GLU A 24 -4.32 -21.14 6.47
C GLU A 24 -3.13 -21.89 5.86
N GLU A 25 -2.98 -21.85 4.54
CA GLU A 25 -1.86 -22.49 3.85
C GLU A 25 -0.53 -21.78 4.14
N VAL A 26 -0.49 -20.45 4.02
CA VAL A 26 0.75 -19.66 4.19
C VAL A 26 1.26 -19.72 5.62
N SER A 27 0.40 -19.66 6.63
CA SER A 27 0.79 -19.70 8.04
C SER A 27 1.53 -21.00 8.41
N THR A 28 1.22 -22.12 7.75
CA THR A 28 1.91 -23.38 7.96
C THR A 28 3.36 -23.39 7.51
N THR A 29 3.75 -22.46 6.64
CA THR A 29 5.12 -22.31 6.13
C THR A 29 6.00 -21.40 7.00
N GLY A 30 5.46 -20.85 8.09
CA GLY A 30 6.15 -19.88 8.95
C GLY A 30 6.16 -18.45 8.42
N VAL A 31 5.40 -18.16 7.35
CA VAL A 31 5.20 -16.80 6.83
C VAL A 31 4.01 -16.16 7.55
N HIS A 32 4.19 -14.96 8.09
CA HIS A 32 3.19 -14.28 8.91
C HIS A 32 2.65 -12.99 8.28
N TRP A 33 3.16 -12.61 7.12
CA TRP A 33 2.84 -11.35 6.46
C TRP A 33 2.83 -11.52 4.95
N THR A 34 1.75 -11.08 4.31
CA THR A 34 1.64 -11.05 2.84
C THR A 34 1.60 -9.62 2.33
N PHE A 35 2.19 -9.36 1.16
CA PHE A 35 2.14 -8.05 0.49
C PHE A 35 0.95 -7.98 -0.48
N SER A 36 -0.24 -8.20 0.08
CA SER A 36 -1.54 -8.21 -0.60
C SER A 36 -2.60 -7.67 0.37
N PRO A 37 -3.67 -7.02 -0.13
CA PRO A 37 -4.08 -6.82 -1.52
C PRO A 37 -3.52 -5.56 -2.21
N VAL A 38 -3.59 -5.54 -3.56
CA VAL A 38 -3.32 -4.36 -4.37
C VAL A 38 -4.60 -3.56 -4.58
N LEU A 39 -4.61 -2.31 -4.13
CA LEU A 39 -5.76 -1.39 -4.20
C LEU A 39 -5.60 -0.30 -5.26
N CYS A 40 -4.61 -0.43 -6.13
CA CYS A 40 -4.41 0.50 -7.23
C CYS A 40 -5.59 0.45 -8.21
N ILE A 41 -5.99 1.61 -8.72
CA ILE A 41 -7.12 1.73 -9.67
C ILE A 41 -6.60 1.52 -11.08
N ALA A 42 -7.07 0.47 -11.77
CA ALA A 42 -6.59 0.06 -13.09
C ALA A 42 -7.24 0.88 -14.21
N ARG A 43 -6.91 2.18 -14.34
CA ARG A 43 -7.47 3.07 -15.36
C ARG A 43 -6.63 3.13 -16.63
N ASP A 44 -5.30 3.09 -16.51
CA ASP A 44 -4.40 3.09 -17.66
C ASP A 44 -3.96 1.67 -17.98
N THR A 45 -4.44 1.14 -19.11
CA THR A 45 -4.12 -0.23 -19.55
C THR A 45 -2.66 -0.42 -19.97
N ARG A 46 -1.88 0.66 -20.10
CA ARG A 46 -0.43 0.59 -20.32
C ARG A 46 0.34 0.22 -19.06
N TRP A 47 -0.27 0.42 -17.88
CA TRP A 47 0.36 0.05 -16.61
C TRP A 47 0.44 -1.47 -16.49
N GLY A 48 1.65 -1.99 -16.31
CA GLY A 48 1.94 -3.43 -16.39
C GLY A 48 1.35 -4.28 -15.26
N ARG A 49 0.76 -3.65 -14.20
CA ARG A 49 0.27 -4.34 -13.01
C ARG A 49 -1.26 -4.36 -12.89
N VAL A 50 -1.98 -4.09 -13.98
CA VAL A 50 -3.45 -4.11 -14.02
C VAL A 50 -4.03 -5.43 -13.51
N GLY A 51 -3.44 -6.58 -13.88
CA GLY A 51 -3.90 -7.90 -13.45
C GLY A 51 -3.85 -8.14 -11.93
N GLU A 52 -2.97 -7.42 -11.22
CA GLU A 52 -2.87 -7.52 -9.77
C GLU A 52 -3.99 -6.79 -9.02
N THR A 53 -4.78 -5.95 -9.69
CA THR A 53 -5.81 -5.10 -9.08
C THR A 53 -7.18 -5.75 -9.08
N PHE A 54 -8.12 -5.18 -8.31
CA PHE A 54 -9.55 -5.54 -8.41
C PHE A 54 -10.30 -4.77 -9.51
N GLY A 55 -9.59 -4.07 -10.41
CA GLY A 55 -10.19 -3.32 -11.53
C GLY A 55 -10.09 -1.80 -11.36
N GLU A 56 -11.05 -1.07 -11.97
CA GLU A 56 -10.99 0.39 -12.06
C GLU A 56 -11.99 1.13 -11.15
N ASP A 57 -12.96 0.42 -10.58
CA ASP A 57 -13.98 1.02 -9.73
C ASP A 57 -13.53 1.09 -8.26
N PRO A 58 -13.40 2.30 -7.67
CA PRO A 58 -12.90 2.43 -6.28
C PRO A 58 -13.83 1.81 -5.24
N TYR A 59 -15.14 1.77 -5.49
CA TYR A 59 -16.07 1.14 -4.56
C TYR A 59 -15.89 -0.38 -4.57
N LEU A 60 -15.86 -1.01 -5.74
CA LEU A 60 -15.63 -2.45 -5.87
C LEU A 60 -14.27 -2.86 -5.28
N ILE A 61 -13.22 -2.08 -5.55
CA ILE A 61 -11.89 -2.32 -4.97
C ILE A 61 -11.99 -2.32 -3.45
N GLY A 62 -12.64 -1.33 -2.86
CA GLY A 62 -12.81 -1.25 -1.41
C GLY A 62 -13.57 -2.43 -0.81
N GLU A 63 -14.65 -2.91 -1.46
CA GLU A 63 -15.42 -4.09 -1.05
C GLU A 63 -14.56 -5.35 -1.07
N MET A 64 -13.92 -5.63 -2.20
CA MET A 64 -13.12 -6.85 -2.38
C MET A 64 -11.87 -6.83 -1.51
N ALA A 65 -11.22 -5.67 -1.38
CA ALA A 65 -10.05 -5.53 -0.51
C ALA A 65 -10.38 -5.71 0.97
N SER A 66 -11.50 -5.15 1.45
CA SER A 66 -11.94 -5.37 2.83
C SER A 66 -12.22 -6.85 3.10
N SER A 67 -12.83 -7.53 2.16
CA SER A 67 -13.16 -8.96 2.27
C SER A 67 -11.90 -9.83 2.33
N ILE A 68 -10.93 -9.60 1.45
CA ILE A 68 -9.69 -10.41 1.46
C ILE A 68 -8.84 -10.12 2.71
N VAL A 69 -8.82 -8.87 3.19
CA VAL A 69 -8.14 -8.51 4.45
C VAL A 69 -8.76 -9.26 5.63
N LYS A 70 -10.10 -9.31 5.73
CA LYS A 70 -10.79 -10.14 6.73
C LYS A 70 -10.38 -11.61 6.64
N GLY A 71 -10.30 -12.12 5.42
CA GLY A 71 -9.86 -13.50 5.18
C GLY A 71 -8.44 -13.73 5.68
N TYR A 72 -7.49 -12.91 5.30
CA TYR A 72 -6.09 -13.03 5.74
C TYR A 72 -5.93 -12.91 7.25
N GLN A 73 -6.55 -11.91 7.87
CA GLN A 73 -6.36 -11.61 9.30
C GLN A 73 -7.32 -12.37 10.22
N GLY A 74 -8.23 -13.16 9.68
CA GLY A 74 -9.23 -13.88 10.49
C GLY A 74 -10.17 -12.94 11.25
N GLY A 75 -10.34 -11.71 10.77
CA GLY A 75 -11.14 -10.66 11.41
C GLY A 75 -10.40 -9.81 12.46
N ALA A 76 -9.15 -10.15 12.81
CA ALA A 76 -8.32 -9.31 13.70
C ALA A 76 -8.01 -7.96 13.05
N LYS A 77 -7.97 -6.92 13.87
CA LYS A 77 -7.68 -5.54 13.46
C LYS A 77 -6.23 -5.16 13.72
N ALA A 78 -5.81 -4.04 13.12
CA ALA A 78 -4.48 -3.50 13.34
C ALA A 78 -4.17 -3.32 14.84
N GLY A 79 -3.05 -3.89 15.29
CA GLY A 79 -2.65 -3.90 16.69
C GLY A 79 -3.23 -5.04 17.55
N GLU A 80 -4.17 -5.84 17.02
CA GLU A 80 -4.70 -7.02 17.70
C GLU A 80 -3.86 -8.27 17.40
N PRO A 81 -3.76 -9.22 18.35
CA PRO A 81 -3.10 -10.49 18.10
C PRO A 81 -3.79 -11.31 17.01
N LEU A 82 -3.03 -11.84 16.07
CA LEU A 82 -3.53 -12.76 15.07
C LEU A 82 -3.72 -14.17 15.64
N ALA A 83 -4.72 -14.87 15.13
CA ALA A 83 -4.83 -16.31 15.30
C ALA A 83 -3.64 -17.03 14.63
N LYS A 84 -3.34 -18.27 15.07
CA LYS A 84 -2.16 -19.01 14.56
C LYS A 84 -2.22 -19.32 13.07
N ASP A 85 -3.39 -19.39 12.52
CA ASP A 85 -3.70 -19.68 11.11
C ASP A 85 -4.02 -18.43 10.29
N ALA A 86 -3.83 -17.25 10.87
CA ALA A 86 -4.00 -15.96 10.22
C ALA A 86 -2.64 -15.31 9.87
N ILE A 87 -2.65 -14.41 8.89
CA ILE A 87 -1.49 -13.64 8.46
C ILE A 87 -1.82 -12.16 8.34
N LEU A 88 -0.83 -11.28 8.49
CA LEU A 88 -1.01 -9.85 8.25
C LEU A 88 -1.25 -9.57 6.78
N ALA A 89 -2.25 -8.73 6.50
CA ALA A 89 -2.47 -8.13 5.19
C ALA A 89 -1.61 -6.88 5.01
N CYS A 90 -1.30 -6.54 3.75
CA CYS A 90 -0.61 -5.31 3.39
C CYS A 90 -1.31 -4.65 2.21
N ALA A 91 -2.14 -3.65 2.48
CA ALA A 91 -2.80 -2.91 1.42
C ALA A 91 -1.81 -2.02 0.67
N LYS A 92 -1.76 -2.16 -0.67
CA LYS A 92 -0.77 -1.48 -1.50
C LYS A 92 -1.33 -1.06 -2.86
N HIS A 93 -0.75 -0.11 -3.53
CA HIS A 93 0.36 0.77 -3.11
C HIS A 93 -0.23 2.15 -2.80
N PHE A 94 -0.03 2.60 -1.58
CA PHE A 94 -0.63 3.83 -1.04
C PHE A 94 0.13 5.06 -1.54
N ALA A 95 -0.47 5.96 -2.31
CA ALA A 95 -1.72 5.85 -3.07
C ALA A 95 -1.57 6.62 -4.39
N GLY A 96 -2.24 6.13 -5.44
CA GLY A 96 -2.17 6.78 -6.77
C GLY A 96 -1.17 6.15 -7.74
N TYR A 97 -0.53 5.08 -7.37
CA TYR A 97 0.56 4.42 -8.12
C TYR A 97 0.22 4.04 -9.56
N SER A 98 -1.00 3.65 -9.85
CA SER A 98 -1.46 3.28 -11.19
C SER A 98 -1.70 4.46 -12.13
N GLU A 99 -1.65 5.70 -11.65
CA GLU A 99 -1.80 6.92 -12.45
C GLU A 99 -0.46 7.52 -12.90
N THR A 100 0.62 6.77 -12.79
CA THR A 100 1.94 7.18 -13.28
C THR A 100 1.91 7.48 -14.77
N GLN A 101 2.59 8.54 -15.16
CA GLN A 101 2.58 9.03 -16.54
C GLN A 101 3.02 7.95 -17.54
N GLY A 102 2.18 7.68 -18.53
CA GLY A 102 2.45 6.71 -19.57
C GLY A 102 2.48 5.26 -19.11
N GLY A 103 1.89 4.94 -17.95
CA GLY A 103 1.89 3.60 -17.37
C GLY A 103 3.25 3.13 -16.85
N ARG A 104 4.19 4.05 -16.62
CA ARG A 104 5.51 3.71 -16.07
C ARG A 104 5.41 3.20 -14.64
N ASP A 105 6.39 2.40 -14.24
CA ASP A 105 6.44 1.85 -12.89
C ASP A 105 6.68 2.94 -11.83
N ALA A 106 7.61 3.83 -12.06
CA ALA A 106 7.92 4.94 -11.15
C ALA A 106 7.98 6.26 -11.93
N SER A 107 7.03 7.16 -11.68
CA SER A 107 7.00 8.51 -12.27
C SER A 107 6.02 9.40 -11.52
N GLU A 108 5.89 10.66 -11.95
CA GLU A 108 4.83 11.54 -11.48
C GLU A 108 3.45 10.93 -11.79
N ALA A 109 2.57 10.95 -10.81
CA ALA A 109 1.15 10.73 -10.99
C ALA A 109 0.45 12.09 -10.97
N ASP A 110 -0.14 12.48 -12.10
CA ASP A 110 -0.81 13.78 -12.25
C ASP A 110 -2.16 13.77 -11.51
N LEU A 111 -2.09 13.87 -10.21
CA LEU A 111 -3.22 13.77 -9.30
C LEU A 111 -3.32 15.00 -8.41
N SER A 112 -4.41 15.75 -8.56
CA SER A 112 -4.77 16.77 -7.57
C SER A 112 -5.24 16.13 -6.27
N HIS A 113 -5.14 16.85 -5.14
CA HIS A 113 -5.71 16.41 -3.86
C HIS A 113 -7.19 16.03 -3.98
N ARG A 114 -7.98 16.81 -4.73
CA ARG A 114 -9.40 16.51 -4.96
C ARG A 114 -9.59 15.13 -5.64
N LYS A 115 -8.76 14.81 -6.64
CA LYS A 115 -8.86 13.52 -7.35
C LYS A 115 -8.39 12.36 -6.46
N LEU A 116 -7.33 12.57 -5.67
CA LEU A 116 -6.92 11.60 -4.65
C LEU A 116 -8.05 11.30 -3.67
N GLU A 117 -8.63 12.32 -3.06
CA GLU A 117 -9.70 12.21 -2.07
C GLU A 117 -10.95 11.52 -2.62
N SER A 118 -11.30 11.78 -3.88
CA SER A 118 -12.55 11.25 -4.45
C SER A 118 -12.42 9.87 -5.08
N TRP A 119 -11.19 9.43 -5.46
CA TRP A 119 -10.99 8.18 -6.20
C TRP A 119 -9.97 7.24 -5.57
N PHE A 120 -8.77 7.73 -5.26
CA PHE A 120 -7.64 6.87 -4.92
C PHE A 120 -7.53 6.56 -3.44
N LEU A 121 -7.99 7.45 -2.58
CA LEU A 121 -7.97 7.25 -1.13
C LEU A 121 -9.15 6.42 -0.59
N PRO A 122 -10.38 6.47 -1.13
CA PRO A 122 -11.50 5.75 -0.55
C PRO A 122 -11.30 4.25 -0.36
N PRO A 123 -10.71 3.47 -1.30
CA PRO A 123 -10.42 2.05 -1.05
C PRO A 123 -9.50 1.82 0.14
N PHE A 124 -8.46 2.66 0.27
CA PHE A 124 -7.50 2.57 1.39
C PHE A 124 -8.14 2.98 2.73
N GLU A 125 -8.93 4.05 2.75
CA GLU A 125 -9.67 4.45 3.95
C GLU A 125 -10.58 3.32 4.44
N ARG A 126 -11.25 2.64 3.52
CA ARG A 126 -12.13 1.53 3.83
C ARG A 126 -11.38 0.37 4.49
N VAL A 127 -10.24 -0.07 3.92
CA VAL A 127 -9.45 -1.16 4.52
C VAL A 127 -8.74 -0.73 5.80
N ALA A 128 -8.40 0.55 5.96
CA ALA A 128 -7.91 1.09 7.22
C ALA A 128 -8.97 0.96 8.33
N LYS A 129 -10.21 1.34 8.04
CA LYS A 129 -11.36 1.19 8.96
C LYS A 129 -11.70 -0.28 9.23
N GLU A 130 -11.48 -1.17 8.27
CA GLU A 130 -11.64 -2.60 8.45
C GLU A 130 -10.58 -3.20 9.37
N GLY A 131 -9.44 -2.54 9.52
CA GLY A 131 -8.35 -2.94 10.41
C GLY A 131 -7.20 -3.64 9.72
N CYS A 132 -6.95 -3.32 8.44
CA CYS A 132 -5.76 -3.82 7.74
C CYS A 132 -4.49 -3.51 8.53
N GLY A 133 -3.67 -4.54 8.80
CA GLY A 133 -2.53 -4.43 9.71
C GLY A 133 -1.37 -3.62 9.16
N THR A 134 -1.17 -3.61 7.84
CA THR A 134 -0.05 -2.88 7.22
C THR A 134 -0.43 -2.23 5.90
N PHE A 135 0.23 -1.12 5.58
CA PHE A 135 0.16 -0.46 4.27
C PHE A 135 1.54 -0.36 3.65
N MET A 136 1.64 -0.51 2.34
CA MET A 136 2.88 -0.29 1.58
C MET A 136 2.71 0.89 0.62
N LEU A 137 3.74 1.73 0.55
CA LEU A 137 3.81 2.88 -0.35
C LEU A 137 4.05 2.45 -1.81
N GLY A 138 3.67 3.32 -2.75
CA GLY A 138 4.06 3.20 -4.15
C GLY A 138 5.36 3.93 -4.48
N TYR A 139 5.73 3.90 -5.75
CA TYR A 139 6.95 4.56 -6.25
C TYR A 139 6.70 5.94 -6.85
N GLU A 140 5.45 6.35 -6.95
CA GLU A 140 5.06 7.58 -7.62
C GLU A 140 5.41 8.84 -6.82
N SER A 141 5.49 9.94 -7.54
CA SER A 141 5.41 11.28 -6.98
C SER A 141 4.04 11.89 -7.24
N ILE A 142 3.56 12.71 -6.33
CA ILE A 142 2.31 13.47 -6.46
C ILE A 142 2.65 14.95 -6.26
N GLU A 143 2.32 15.78 -7.24
CA GLU A 143 2.68 17.21 -7.23
C GLU A 143 4.19 17.43 -6.97
N GLY A 144 5.03 16.59 -7.59
CA GLY A 144 6.49 16.64 -7.48
C GLY A 144 7.07 16.07 -6.18
N VAL A 145 6.24 15.57 -5.27
CA VAL A 145 6.69 14.99 -3.99
C VAL A 145 6.54 13.47 -4.04
N PRO A 146 7.64 12.69 -3.95
CA PRO A 146 7.54 11.23 -3.79
C PRO A 146 6.66 10.87 -2.61
N VAL A 147 5.77 9.89 -2.77
CA VAL A 147 4.83 9.51 -1.68
C VAL A 147 5.56 9.14 -0.40
N THR A 148 6.78 8.61 -0.48
CA THR A 148 7.64 8.31 0.67
C THR A 148 7.93 9.53 1.58
N PHE A 149 7.87 10.74 1.02
CA PHE A 149 8.10 12.01 1.74
C PHE A 149 6.87 12.88 1.83
N ASN A 150 5.73 12.39 1.38
CA ASN A 150 4.48 13.15 1.37
C ASN A 150 3.84 13.17 2.76
N LYS A 151 4.26 14.13 3.60
CA LYS A 151 3.78 14.28 4.96
C LYS A 151 2.26 14.44 5.04
N TRP A 152 1.65 15.17 4.10
CA TRP A 152 0.20 15.31 4.06
C TRP A 152 -0.48 13.94 3.92
N LEU A 153 0.02 13.09 3.02
CA LEU A 153 -0.56 11.77 2.80
C LEU A 153 -0.32 10.83 3.99
N LEU A 154 0.92 10.78 4.51
CA LEU A 154 1.32 9.80 5.52
C LEU A 154 0.93 10.21 6.95
N SER A 155 1.18 11.47 7.32
CA SER A 155 0.92 11.96 8.67
C SER A 155 -0.48 12.56 8.80
N ASP A 156 -0.82 13.55 7.96
CA ASP A 156 -2.05 14.30 8.18
C ASP A 156 -3.29 13.48 7.78
N LYS A 157 -3.22 12.76 6.65
CA LYS A 157 -4.34 11.94 6.18
C LYS A 157 -4.38 10.59 6.88
N LEU A 158 -3.34 9.77 6.73
CA LEU A 158 -3.35 8.38 7.22
C LEU A 158 -3.38 8.32 8.75
N ARG A 159 -2.44 8.98 9.42
CA ARG A 159 -2.35 8.95 10.89
C ARG A 159 -3.36 9.88 11.55
N GLY A 160 -3.46 11.13 11.05
CA GLY A 160 -4.34 12.15 11.64
C GLY A 160 -5.82 11.91 11.34
N ALA A 161 -6.23 12.04 10.07
CA ALA A 161 -7.65 11.99 9.72
C ALA A 161 -8.27 10.60 9.87
N TRP A 162 -7.53 9.53 9.49
CA TRP A 162 -8.05 8.15 9.58
C TRP A 162 -7.70 7.45 10.89
N ASN A 163 -6.84 8.06 11.72
CA ASN A 163 -6.35 7.44 12.96
C ASN A 163 -5.80 6.00 12.77
N TYR A 164 -5.12 5.78 11.64
CA TYR A 164 -4.60 4.45 11.30
C TYR A 164 -3.48 4.04 12.24
N GLN A 165 -3.59 2.87 12.85
CA GLN A 165 -2.66 2.35 13.88
C GLN A 165 -1.73 1.25 13.35
N GLY A 166 -1.90 0.81 12.11
CA GLY A 166 -1.08 -0.25 11.52
C GLY A 166 0.31 0.25 11.09
N THR A 167 1.14 -0.66 10.62
CA THR A 167 2.50 -0.36 10.16
C THR A 167 2.51 0.15 8.72
N LEU A 168 3.28 1.20 8.46
CA LEU A 168 3.53 1.74 7.13
C LEU A 168 4.94 1.33 6.67
N ILE A 169 5.01 0.54 5.60
CA ILE A 169 6.26 0.11 5.00
C ILE A 169 6.49 0.79 3.64
N THR A 170 7.73 1.11 3.32
CA THR A 170 8.10 1.54 1.95
C THR A 170 8.05 0.35 0.99
N ASP A 171 7.98 0.61 -0.31
CA ASP A 171 8.28 -0.40 -1.32
C ASP A 171 9.82 -0.54 -1.48
N TRP A 172 10.25 -1.45 -2.35
CA TRP A 172 11.63 -1.83 -2.55
C TRP A 172 12.53 -0.65 -2.91
N ASP A 173 13.51 -0.36 -2.04
CA ASP A 173 14.47 0.75 -2.16
C ASP A 173 13.83 2.13 -2.39
N ASN A 174 12.62 2.35 -1.89
CA ASN A 174 11.88 3.58 -2.14
C ASN A 174 12.59 4.83 -1.61
N VAL A 175 13.25 4.72 -0.46
CA VAL A 175 14.06 5.82 0.08
C VAL A 175 15.29 6.06 -0.78
N GLY A 176 15.98 5.01 -1.22
CA GLY A 176 17.15 5.11 -2.09
C GLY A 176 16.84 5.69 -3.46
N ARG A 177 15.69 5.32 -4.05
CA ARG A 177 15.22 5.86 -5.35
C ARG A 177 15.13 7.38 -5.38
N SER A 178 14.86 8.01 -4.25
CA SER A 178 14.82 9.47 -4.15
C SER A 178 16.18 10.14 -4.46
N VAL A 179 17.27 9.41 -4.26
CA VAL A 179 18.64 9.88 -4.53
C VAL A 179 19.07 9.50 -5.94
N TRP A 180 18.99 8.21 -6.31
CA TRP A 180 19.60 7.75 -7.56
C TRP A 180 18.66 7.83 -8.78
N GLU A 181 17.35 7.74 -8.60
CA GLU A 181 16.36 7.77 -9.70
C GLU A 181 15.62 9.10 -9.78
N GLN A 182 14.88 9.46 -8.74
CA GLN A 182 14.03 10.66 -8.72
C GLN A 182 14.82 11.97 -8.58
N LYS A 183 16.06 11.92 -8.06
CA LYS A 183 16.97 13.07 -7.91
C LYS A 183 16.40 14.22 -7.07
N VAL A 184 15.53 13.91 -6.11
CA VAL A 184 14.89 14.89 -5.22
C VAL A 184 15.60 15.01 -3.85
N LYS A 185 16.55 14.11 -3.59
CA LYS A 185 17.43 14.15 -2.41
C LYS A 185 18.89 14.18 -2.86
N SER A 186 19.70 14.96 -2.15
CA SER A 186 21.14 15.08 -2.44
C SER A 186 21.93 13.83 -2.07
N ASP A 187 21.52 13.18 -0.97
CA ASP A 187 22.23 12.06 -0.38
C ASP A 187 21.29 11.21 0.48
N TYR A 188 21.82 10.07 0.96
CA TYR A 188 21.06 9.11 1.76
C TYR A 188 20.78 9.58 3.19
N VAL A 189 21.60 10.47 3.77
CA VAL A 189 21.38 11.05 5.10
C VAL A 189 20.13 11.89 5.09
N GLN A 190 20.02 12.82 4.11
CA GLN A 190 18.84 13.64 3.96
C GLN A 190 17.60 12.80 3.63
N ALA A 191 17.74 11.79 2.76
CA ALA A 191 16.64 10.91 2.40
C ALA A 191 16.12 10.13 3.63
N ALA A 192 17.02 9.59 4.46
CA ALA A 192 16.68 8.87 5.67
C ALA A 192 15.95 9.77 6.68
N ALA A 193 16.51 10.94 6.97
CA ALA A 193 15.91 11.89 7.89
C ALA A 193 14.50 12.31 7.48
N ASP A 194 14.30 12.60 6.18
CA ASP A 194 13.01 13.02 5.66
C ASP A 194 12.00 11.87 5.61
N ALA A 195 12.44 10.64 5.33
CA ALA A 195 11.56 9.46 5.38
C ALA A 195 11.01 9.23 6.80
N VAL A 196 11.86 9.31 7.82
CA VAL A 196 11.43 9.20 9.24
C VAL A 196 10.45 10.32 9.60
N LYS A 197 10.82 11.58 9.30
CA LYS A 197 9.98 12.75 9.60
C LYS A 197 8.64 12.75 8.87
N SER A 198 8.55 12.06 7.74
CA SER A 198 7.30 11.95 6.98
C SER A 198 6.35 10.89 7.51
N GLY A 199 6.82 9.98 8.38
CA GLY A 199 5.97 9.00 9.07
C GLY A 199 6.08 7.57 8.56
N ASN A 200 7.21 7.20 7.92
CA ASN A 200 7.48 5.80 7.58
C ASN A 200 7.90 5.04 8.84
N ASP A 201 7.34 3.83 9.03
CA ASP A 201 7.68 2.97 10.18
C ASP A 201 8.73 1.93 9.82
N LEU A 202 8.69 1.41 8.59
CA LEU A 202 9.58 0.36 8.12
C LEU A 202 10.12 0.70 6.73
N VAL A 203 11.43 0.55 6.54
CA VAL A 203 12.10 0.83 5.26
C VAL A 203 12.60 -0.46 4.65
N MET A 204 12.13 -0.74 3.41
CA MET A 204 12.53 -1.95 2.67
C MET A 204 13.78 -1.68 1.83
N THR A 205 14.83 -2.46 2.09
CA THR A 205 16.03 -2.61 1.25
C THR A 205 16.78 -1.33 0.83
N THR A 206 16.78 -0.30 1.66
CA THR A 206 17.71 0.82 1.46
C THR A 206 18.85 0.70 2.51
N PRO A 207 19.94 -0.04 2.22
CA PRO A 207 20.98 -0.34 3.23
C PRO A 207 21.61 0.93 3.83
N LYS A 208 21.82 1.96 2.99
CA LYS A 208 22.38 3.25 3.42
C LYS A 208 21.43 4.11 4.25
N PHE A 209 20.16 3.69 4.39
CA PHE A 209 19.20 4.34 5.28
C PHE A 209 19.71 4.39 6.73
N TYR A 210 20.27 3.27 7.21
CA TYR A 210 20.74 3.17 8.59
C TYR A 210 21.93 4.08 8.88
N GLU A 211 22.80 4.31 7.90
CA GLU A 211 23.91 5.26 8.03
C GLU A 211 23.36 6.68 8.25
N GLY A 212 22.35 7.08 7.45
CA GLY A 212 21.73 8.39 7.57
C GLY A 212 20.75 8.56 8.72
N ALA A 213 20.17 7.48 9.25
CA ALA A 213 19.22 7.55 10.37
C ALA A 213 19.91 7.75 11.74
N ILE A 214 21.22 7.53 11.82
CA ILE A 214 22.02 7.70 13.05
C ILE A 214 22.53 9.14 13.18
N GLU A 215 22.74 9.85 12.08
CA GLU A 215 23.13 11.26 12.05
C GLU A 215 21.93 12.21 12.24
#